data_c9f578b75a869410f18b9af2927c96c8
#
_entry.id   c9f578b75a869410f18b9af2927c96c8
#
_cell.length_a   1.000
_cell.length_b   1.000
_cell.length_c   1.000
_cell.angle_alpha   90.00
_cell.angle_beta   90.00
_cell.angle_gamma   90.00
#
_symmetry.space_group_name_H-M   'P 1'
#
loop_
_entity.id
_entity.type
_entity.pdbx_description
1 polymer ?
#
loop_
_entity_poly.entity_id
_entity_poly.type
_entity_poly.pdbx_seq_one_letter_code
_entity_poly.pdbx_strand_id
1 'polypeptide(L)'
;LSLHDALPISIDGVKTAFLLGFDNPMANSMDGVSDRDFALEYLSFASIVGIHLSRLSEELVIWSNPSFGFVSLPDTFSTGSSMLPQKRNPDAAELVRAKTGRIIGALNGLLIVMKGLPLTYSKDMQEDKEPIFDTADTLELCLYTMATMLSEIKFNPVPMMEAAINGNSNAIDL
;
A
#
# COMPACT_ATOMS: atom_id res chain seq x y z
N LEU A 1 7.87 -26.13 -37.59
CA LEU A 1 7.62 -26.69 -36.25
C LEU A 1 6.23 -26.26 -35.84
N SER A 2 5.32 -27.23 -35.69
CA SER A 2 3.97 -26.99 -35.20
C SER A 2 4.07 -26.64 -33.71
N LEU A 3 3.20 -25.72 -33.22
CA LEU A 3 3.06 -25.44 -31.78
C LEU A 3 2.75 -26.70 -30.95
N HIS A 4 2.18 -27.72 -31.58
CA HIS A 4 1.95 -29.04 -30.99
C HIS A 4 3.25 -29.79 -30.64
N ASP A 5 4.34 -29.56 -31.37
CA ASP A 5 5.61 -30.21 -31.10
C ASP A 5 6.40 -29.58 -29.95
N ALA A 6 5.99 -28.39 -29.50
CA ALA A 6 6.62 -27.67 -28.42
C ALA A 6 5.95 -27.90 -27.04
N LEU A 7 4.75 -28.49 -27.00
CA LEU A 7 4.01 -28.77 -25.77
C LEU A 7 3.96 -30.29 -25.52
N PRO A 8 4.77 -30.82 -24.61
CA PRO A 8 4.81 -32.24 -24.31
C PRO A 8 3.55 -32.79 -23.61
N ILE A 9 2.63 -31.94 -23.21
CA ILE A 9 1.42 -32.32 -22.46
C ILE A 9 0.22 -31.52 -22.99
N SER A 10 -0.80 -32.24 -23.48
CA SER A 10 -2.09 -31.64 -23.82
C SER A 10 -2.88 -31.35 -22.53
N ILE A 11 -3.12 -30.07 -22.22
CA ILE A 11 -3.93 -29.66 -21.10
C ILE A 11 -5.34 -29.33 -21.57
N ASP A 12 -6.36 -29.89 -20.91
CA ASP A 12 -7.76 -29.53 -21.10
C ASP A 12 -8.02 -28.19 -20.35
N GLY A 13 -7.99 -27.09 -21.11
CA GLY A 13 -8.17 -25.74 -20.55
C GLY A 13 -9.54 -25.53 -19.92
N VAL A 14 -10.61 -26.14 -20.48
CA VAL A 14 -11.96 -26.01 -19.94
C VAL A 14 -12.08 -26.72 -18.60
N LYS A 15 -11.56 -27.94 -18.50
CA LYS A 15 -11.51 -28.69 -17.26
C LYS A 15 -10.67 -27.98 -16.19
N THR A 16 -9.55 -27.41 -16.60
CA THR A 16 -8.68 -26.66 -15.70
C THR A 16 -9.37 -25.42 -15.17
N ALA A 17 -10.03 -24.63 -16.02
CA ALA A 17 -10.81 -23.46 -15.60
C ALA A 17 -11.90 -23.85 -14.60
N PHE A 18 -12.68 -24.89 -14.90
CA PHE A 18 -13.71 -25.39 -14.01
C PHE A 18 -13.18 -25.82 -12.64
N LEU A 19 -12.07 -26.55 -12.59
CA LEU A 19 -11.44 -26.98 -11.33
C LEU A 19 -10.91 -25.84 -10.49
N LEU A 20 -10.53 -24.72 -11.13
CA LEU A 20 -10.05 -23.50 -10.48
C LEU A 20 -11.20 -22.52 -10.11
N GLY A 21 -12.45 -22.84 -10.46
CA GLY A 21 -13.60 -22.01 -10.16
C GLY A 21 -13.84 -20.85 -11.15
N PHE A 22 -13.27 -20.94 -12.36
CA PHE A 22 -13.53 -20.00 -13.45
C PHE A 22 -14.56 -20.58 -14.41
N ASP A 23 -15.37 -19.71 -15.02
CA ASP A 23 -16.42 -20.10 -15.95
C ASP A 23 -15.84 -20.69 -17.24
N ASN A 24 -14.78 -20.09 -17.78
CA ASN A 24 -14.13 -20.49 -19.02
C ASN A 24 -12.64 -20.11 -19.03
N PRO A 25 -11.81 -20.76 -19.86
CA PRO A 25 -10.46 -20.27 -20.14
C PRO A 25 -10.51 -19.01 -20.98
N MET A 26 -9.44 -18.21 -20.94
CA MET A 26 -9.31 -17.05 -21.83
C MET A 26 -9.42 -17.46 -23.29
N ALA A 27 -10.19 -16.68 -24.08
CA ALA A 27 -10.39 -16.95 -25.49
C ALA A 27 -9.12 -16.79 -26.34
N ASN A 28 -8.20 -15.90 -25.91
CA ASN A 28 -6.92 -15.65 -26.58
C ASN A 28 -5.76 -16.08 -25.67
N SER A 29 -5.14 -17.21 -26.01
CA SER A 29 -4.01 -17.76 -25.23
C SER A 29 -2.75 -16.90 -25.30
N MET A 30 -2.54 -16.13 -26.36
CA MET A 30 -1.40 -15.20 -26.46
C MET A 30 -1.56 -14.03 -25.49
N ASP A 31 -2.77 -13.53 -25.37
CA ASP A 31 -3.11 -12.49 -24.41
C ASP A 31 -3.04 -13.03 -22.97
N GLY A 32 -3.61 -14.20 -22.74
CA GLY A 32 -3.54 -14.86 -21.43
C GLY A 32 -2.12 -15.09 -20.90
N VAL A 33 -1.14 -15.28 -21.77
CA VAL A 33 0.27 -15.41 -21.40
C VAL A 33 0.92 -14.06 -21.12
N SER A 34 0.52 -13.01 -21.83
CA SER A 34 1.13 -11.68 -21.77
C SER A 34 0.44 -10.72 -20.81
N ASP A 35 -0.80 -11.02 -20.41
CA ASP A 35 -1.57 -10.13 -19.56
C ASP A 35 -0.98 -10.05 -18.12
N ARG A 36 -0.93 -8.83 -17.62
CA ARG A 36 -0.52 -8.47 -16.25
C ARG A 36 -1.47 -7.44 -15.62
N ASP A 37 -2.66 -7.30 -16.18
CA ASP A 37 -3.64 -6.33 -15.68
C ASP A 37 -4.01 -6.61 -14.23
N PHE A 38 -4.13 -7.89 -13.83
CA PHE A 38 -4.34 -8.27 -12.43
C PHE A 38 -3.26 -7.74 -11.48
N ALA A 39 -2.02 -7.70 -11.94
CA ALA A 39 -0.88 -7.19 -11.17
C ALA A 39 -0.89 -5.66 -11.08
N LEU A 40 -1.17 -5.00 -12.19
CA LEU A 40 -1.32 -3.53 -12.26
C LEU A 40 -2.53 -3.06 -11.45
N GLU A 41 -3.64 -3.78 -11.50
CA GLU A 41 -4.83 -3.49 -10.70
C GLU A 41 -4.54 -3.61 -9.20
N TYR A 42 -3.86 -4.70 -8.79
CA TYR A 42 -3.44 -4.86 -7.39
C TYR A 42 -2.52 -3.73 -6.94
N LEU A 43 -1.48 -3.38 -7.71
CA LEU A 43 -0.55 -2.31 -7.36
C LEU A 43 -1.24 -0.93 -7.35
N SER A 44 -2.22 -0.71 -8.23
CA SER A 44 -3.03 0.50 -8.23
C SER A 44 -3.89 0.60 -6.96
N PHE A 45 -4.56 -0.48 -6.60
CA PHE A 45 -5.31 -0.57 -5.34
C PHE A 45 -4.40 -0.33 -4.13
N ALA A 46 -3.26 -1.01 -4.06
CA ALA A 46 -2.28 -0.86 -2.99
C ALA A 46 -1.76 0.59 -2.88
N SER A 47 -1.56 1.25 -4.02
CA SER A 47 -1.15 2.67 -4.07
C SER A 47 -2.22 3.60 -3.48
N ILE A 48 -3.50 3.36 -3.79
CA ILE A 48 -4.62 4.14 -3.23
C ILE A 48 -4.69 3.95 -1.71
N VAL A 49 -4.62 2.70 -1.23
CA VAL A 49 -4.60 2.42 0.21
C VAL A 49 -3.38 3.08 0.87
N GLY A 50 -2.20 2.98 0.25
CA GLY A 50 -0.98 3.62 0.73
C GLY A 50 -1.13 5.14 0.87
N ILE A 51 -1.79 5.81 -0.08
CA ILE A 51 -2.07 7.25 0.00
C ILE A 51 -2.95 7.58 1.21
N HIS A 52 -3.99 6.79 1.48
CA HIS A 52 -4.83 7.00 2.65
C HIS A 52 -4.07 6.78 3.97
N LEU A 53 -3.24 5.74 4.04
CA LEU A 53 -2.38 5.50 5.20
C LEU A 53 -1.37 6.63 5.40
N SER A 54 -0.79 7.14 4.32
CA SER A 54 0.14 8.27 4.36
C SER A 54 -0.51 9.54 4.89
N ARG A 55 -1.73 9.84 4.45
CA ARG A 55 -2.48 11.01 4.95
C ARG A 55 -2.81 10.89 6.43
N LEU A 56 -3.28 9.72 6.87
CA LEU A 56 -3.55 9.47 8.28
C LEU A 56 -2.26 9.56 9.12
N SER A 57 -1.16 9.03 8.60
CA SER A 57 0.15 9.13 9.26
C SER A 57 0.58 10.59 9.44
N GLU A 58 0.37 11.44 8.43
CA GLU A 58 0.69 12.87 8.51
C GLU A 58 -0.09 13.56 9.62
N GLU A 59 -1.40 13.29 9.74
CA GLU A 59 -2.23 13.82 10.83
C GLU A 59 -1.67 13.41 12.21
N LEU A 60 -1.29 12.14 12.36
CA LEU A 60 -0.71 11.64 13.61
C LEU A 60 0.65 12.29 13.94
N VAL A 61 1.49 12.53 12.94
CA VAL A 61 2.76 13.25 13.09
C VAL A 61 2.50 14.69 13.58
N ILE A 62 1.57 15.39 12.95
CA ILE A 62 1.19 16.76 13.32
C ILE A 62 0.59 16.78 14.73
N TRP A 63 -0.38 15.92 15.00
CA TRP A 63 -1.12 15.92 16.28
C TRP A 63 -0.27 15.47 17.47
N SER A 64 0.75 14.66 17.25
CA SER A 64 1.70 14.24 18.29
C SER A 64 2.79 15.27 18.57
N ASN A 65 2.95 16.29 17.72
CA ASN A 65 3.92 17.36 17.93
C ASN A 65 3.60 18.13 19.21
N PRO A 66 4.60 18.43 20.06
CA PRO A 66 4.39 19.16 21.31
C PRO A 66 3.66 20.50 21.16
N SER A 67 3.76 21.16 19.99
CA SER A 67 3.05 22.41 19.71
C SER A 67 1.53 22.24 19.60
N PHE A 68 1.06 21.03 19.26
CA PHE A 68 -0.36 20.68 19.21
C PHE A 68 -0.76 19.83 20.42
N GLY A 69 -0.02 18.74 20.67
CA GLY A 69 -0.24 17.86 21.80
C GLY A 69 -1.60 17.17 21.83
N PHE A 70 -2.25 17.02 20.66
CA PHE A 70 -3.60 16.47 20.54
C PHE A 70 -3.66 14.97 20.80
N VAL A 71 -2.56 14.26 20.51
CA VAL A 71 -2.45 12.83 20.73
C VAL A 71 -1.13 12.46 21.39
N SER A 72 -1.15 11.37 22.14
CA SER A 72 0.04 10.73 22.68
C SER A 72 0.16 9.34 22.05
N LEU A 73 1.26 9.11 21.34
CA LEU A 73 1.54 7.82 20.71
C LEU A 73 2.07 6.82 21.75
N PRO A 74 1.80 5.52 21.57
CA PRO A 74 2.36 4.47 22.41
C PRO A 74 3.89 4.44 22.35
N ASP A 75 4.53 4.04 23.43
CA ASP A 75 5.97 3.94 23.51
C ASP A 75 6.57 2.95 22.50
N THR A 76 5.81 1.91 22.14
CA THR A 76 6.17 0.89 21.14
C THR A 76 6.27 1.44 19.72
N PHE A 77 5.60 2.57 19.43
CA PHE A 77 5.53 3.20 18.11
C PHE A 77 6.21 4.57 18.05
N SER A 78 6.93 4.92 19.11
CA SER A 78 7.66 6.19 19.20
C SER A 78 9.03 5.97 19.82
N THR A 79 10.03 6.73 19.37
CA THR A 79 11.37 6.67 19.95
C THR A 79 11.66 7.88 20.81
N GLY A 80 12.30 7.65 21.96
CA GLY A 80 12.83 8.72 22.81
C GLY A 80 14.15 9.25 22.28
N SER A 81 14.44 10.52 22.58
CA SER A 81 15.78 11.05 22.34
C SER A 81 16.67 10.79 23.58
N SER A 82 17.89 10.31 23.37
CA SER A 82 18.89 10.15 24.44
C SER A 82 19.28 11.50 25.07
N MET A 83 19.17 12.58 24.31
CA MET A 83 19.52 13.95 24.75
C MET A 83 18.32 14.69 25.37
N LEU A 84 17.10 14.33 25.00
CA LEU A 84 15.86 14.96 25.45
C LEU A 84 14.86 13.86 25.84
N PRO A 85 14.87 13.37 27.08
CA PRO A 85 14.05 12.22 27.49
C PRO A 85 12.54 12.42 27.28
N GLN A 86 12.08 13.67 27.32
CA GLN A 86 10.68 14.03 27.09
C GLN A 86 10.28 14.09 25.61
N LYS A 87 11.26 14.09 24.68
CA LYS A 87 10.98 14.14 23.25
C LYS A 87 10.64 12.74 22.73
N ARG A 88 9.44 12.59 22.20
CA ARG A 88 9.00 11.37 21.48
C ARG A 88 8.89 11.70 20.00
N ASN A 89 9.51 10.86 19.16
CA ASN A 89 9.42 10.98 17.71
C ASN A 89 8.39 9.96 17.20
N PRO A 90 7.48 10.34 16.28
CA PRO A 90 6.44 9.47 15.74
C PRO A 90 6.97 8.57 14.62
N ASP A 91 8.07 7.83 14.88
CA ASP A 91 8.84 7.11 13.87
C ASP A 91 7.99 6.11 13.08
N ALA A 92 7.08 5.40 13.74
CA ALA A 92 6.22 4.44 13.06
C ALA A 92 5.29 5.12 12.05
N ALA A 93 4.68 6.24 12.42
CA ALA A 93 3.83 7.02 11.51
C ALA A 93 4.65 7.59 10.35
N GLU A 94 5.85 8.12 10.61
CA GLU A 94 6.75 8.64 9.58
C GLU A 94 7.17 7.54 8.60
N LEU A 95 7.48 6.34 9.08
CA LEU A 95 7.85 5.20 8.24
C LEU A 95 6.68 4.69 7.40
N VAL A 96 5.46 4.63 7.94
CA VAL A 96 4.27 4.29 7.14
C VAL A 96 4.06 5.31 6.02
N ARG A 97 4.17 6.61 6.32
CA ARG A 97 4.11 7.68 5.32
C ARG A 97 5.16 7.50 4.23
N ALA A 98 6.40 7.21 4.59
CA ALA A 98 7.51 7.03 3.65
C ALA A 98 7.34 5.79 2.75
N LYS A 99 6.83 4.67 3.30
CA LYS A 99 6.63 3.41 2.56
C LYS A 99 5.62 3.52 1.42
N THR A 100 4.71 4.48 1.46
CA THR A 100 3.79 4.76 0.34
C THR A 100 4.54 5.07 -0.95
N GLY A 101 5.68 5.76 -0.88
CA GLY A 101 6.53 6.02 -2.05
C GLY A 101 7.07 4.75 -2.71
N ARG A 102 7.39 3.72 -1.90
CA ARG A 102 7.83 2.41 -2.39
C ARG A 102 6.73 1.69 -3.16
N ILE A 103 5.50 1.69 -2.64
CA ILE A 103 4.32 1.08 -3.28
C ILE A 103 4.01 1.76 -4.62
N ILE A 104 3.98 3.09 -4.65
CA ILE A 104 3.74 3.87 -5.88
C ILE A 104 4.88 3.65 -6.89
N GLY A 105 6.12 3.54 -6.41
CA GLY A 105 7.27 3.22 -7.23
C GLY A 105 7.15 1.86 -7.91
N ALA A 106 6.65 0.85 -7.20
CA ALA A 106 6.39 -0.49 -7.73
C ALA A 106 5.36 -0.47 -8.88
N LEU A 107 4.25 0.25 -8.70
CA LEU A 107 3.24 0.45 -9.76
C LEU A 107 3.86 1.11 -11.00
N ASN A 108 4.57 2.21 -10.82
CA ASN A 108 5.20 2.91 -11.92
C ASN A 108 6.24 2.04 -12.64
N GLY A 109 7.04 1.28 -11.88
CA GLY A 109 8.02 0.34 -12.44
C GLY A 109 7.37 -0.70 -13.34
N LEU A 110 6.31 -1.36 -12.87
CA LEU A 110 5.62 -2.38 -13.65
C LEU A 110 4.90 -1.80 -14.88
N LEU A 111 4.30 -0.61 -14.79
CA LEU A 111 3.73 0.09 -15.95
C LEU A 111 4.79 0.35 -17.03
N ILE A 112 6.01 0.73 -16.61
CA ILE A 112 7.12 0.97 -17.54
C ILE A 112 7.60 -0.35 -18.16
N VAL A 113 7.67 -1.43 -17.40
CA VAL A 113 8.04 -2.76 -17.92
C VAL A 113 7.03 -3.21 -18.98
N MET A 114 5.74 -3.11 -18.68
CA MET A 114 4.67 -3.63 -19.56
C MET A 114 4.46 -2.81 -20.83
N LYS A 115 4.78 -1.49 -20.81
CA LYS A 115 4.57 -0.64 -21.98
C LYS A 115 5.39 -1.11 -23.18
N GLY A 116 4.76 -1.21 -24.33
CA GLY A 116 5.45 -1.47 -25.60
C GLY A 116 6.00 -2.89 -25.77
N LEU A 117 5.65 -3.84 -24.90
CA LEU A 117 5.98 -5.24 -25.11
C LEU A 117 5.18 -5.82 -26.28
N PRO A 118 5.80 -6.72 -27.09
CA PRO A 118 5.08 -7.40 -28.15
C PRO A 118 4.09 -8.43 -27.58
N LEU A 119 3.24 -8.96 -28.47
CA LEU A 119 2.33 -10.07 -28.11
C LEU A 119 3.10 -11.29 -27.60
N THR A 120 2.41 -12.10 -26.81
CA THR A 120 2.92 -13.27 -26.12
C THR A 120 3.88 -12.93 -24.96
N TYR A 121 4.65 -13.91 -24.50
CA TYR A 121 5.54 -13.76 -23.36
C TYR A 121 6.89 -13.15 -23.75
N SER A 122 7.27 -12.09 -23.05
CA SER A 122 8.64 -11.56 -23.06
C SER A 122 9.30 -11.77 -21.70
N LYS A 123 10.59 -11.98 -21.67
CA LYS A 123 11.35 -12.23 -20.42
C LYS A 123 11.28 -11.06 -19.44
N ASP A 124 11.09 -9.85 -19.95
CA ASP A 124 10.83 -8.63 -19.20
C ASP A 124 9.72 -8.79 -18.16
N MET A 125 8.70 -9.61 -18.46
CA MET A 125 7.56 -9.87 -17.58
C MET A 125 7.96 -10.58 -16.27
N GLN A 126 9.19 -11.09 -16.13
CA GLN A 126 9.66 -11.63 -14.85
C GLN A 126 9.89 -10.56 -13.79
N GLU A 127 10.04 -9.30 -14.21
CA GLU A 127 10.14 -8.16 -13.32
C GLU A 127 8.80 -7.82 -12.60
N ASP A 128 7.72 -8.54 -12.90
CA ASP A 128 6.42 -8.39 -12.23
C ASP A 128 6.44 -8.87 -10.76
N LYS A 129 7.24 -9.88 -10.44
CA LYS A 129 7.15 -10.62 -9.17
C LYS A 129 7.64 -9.84 -7.97
N GLU A 130 8.84 -9.29 -8.06
CA GLU A 130 9.44 -8.55 -6.94
C GLU A 130 8.57 -7.36 -6.49
N PRO A 131 8.12 -6.48 -7.40
CA PRO A 131 7.31 -5.34 -6.99
C PRO A 131 5.95 -5.73 -6.41
N ILE A 132 5.34 -6.84 -6.87
CA ILE A 132 4.06 -7.33 -6.34
C ILE A 132 4.25 -7.85 -4.91
N PHE A 133 5.20 -8.77 -4.70
CA PHE A 133 5.43 -9.38 -3.39
C PHE A 133 5.92 -8.35 -2.38
N ASP A 134 6.87 -7.50 -2.77
CA ASP A 134 7.36 -6.42 -1.93
C ASP A 134 6.24 -5.44 -1.54
N THR A 135 5.34 -5.13 -2.46
CA THR A 135 4.17 -4.28 -2.18
C THR A 135 3.21 -4.97 -1.22
N ALA A 136 2.96 -6.27 -1.37
CA ALA A 136 2.08 -7.02 -0.48
C ALA A 136 2.62 -7.01 0.96
N ASP A 137 3.87 -7.37 1.15
CA ASP A 137 4.54 -7.38 2.45
C ASP A 137 4.58 -5.97 3.08
N THR A 138 4.90 -4.97 2.26
CA THR A 138 4.97 -3.56 2.71
C THR A 138 3.60 -3.04 3.12
N LEU A 139 2.54 -3.33 2.35
CA LEU A 139 1.19 -2.88 2.64
C LEU A 139 0.65 -3.57 3.90
N GLU A 140 0.84 -4.89 4.02
CA GLU A 140 0.45 -5.65 5.21
C GLU A 140 1.10 -5.09 6.47
N LEU A 141 2.41 -4.86 6.43
CA LEU A 141 3.16 -4.25 7.54
C LEU A 141 2.61 -2.86 7.90
N CYS A 142 2.32 -2.01 6.90
CA CYS A 142 1.77 -0.68 7.15
C CYS A 142 0.38 -0.72 7.76
N LEU A 143 -0.49 -1.61 7.28
CA LEU A 143 -1.84 -1.80 7.81
C LEU A 143 -1.80 -2.31 9.26
N TYR A 144 -0.98 -3.33 9.53
CA TYR A 144 -0.82 -3.88 10.87
C TYR A 144 -0.29 -2.82 11.84
N THR A 145 0.77 -2.11 11.45
CA THR A 145 1.39 -1.06 12.27
C THR A 145 0.38 0.05 12.58
N MET A 146 -0.35 0.52 11.58
CA MET A 146 -1.34 1.57 11.74
C MET A 146 -2.50 1.13 12.63
N ALA A 147 -3.04 -0.08 12.40
CA ALA A 147 -4.14 -0.62 13.21
C ALA A 147 -3.76 -0.76 14.68
N THR A 148 -2.57 -1.31 14.95
CA THR A 148 -2.08 -1.50 16.32
C THR A 148 -1.82 -0.15 16.99
N MET A 149 -1.15 0.77 16.32
CA MET A 149 -0.86 2.11 16.83
C MET A 149 -2.16 2.86 17.19
N LEU A 150 -3.16 2.82 16.30
CA LEU A 150 -4.45 3.48 16.53
C LEU A 150 -5.25 2.86 17.69
N SER A 151 -5.10 1.57 17.94
CA SER A 151 -5.79 0.92 19.07
C SER A 151 -5.25 1.35 20.44
N GLU A 152 -4.04 1.87 20.50
CA GLU A 152 -3.35 2.26 21.73
C GLU A 152 -3.17 3.77 21.87
N ILE A 153 -3.52 4.56 20.84
CA ILE A 153 -3.38 6.02 20.85
C ILE A 153 -4.26 6.65 21.93
N LYS A 154 -3.75 7.68 22.58
CA LYS A 154 -4.49 8.46 23.57
C LYS A 154 -4.75 9.87 23.03
N PHE A 155 -6.02 10.27 23.03
CA PHE A 155 -6.42 11.63 22.71
C PHE A 155 -6.34 12.52 23.93
N ASN A 156 -5.90 13.77 23.75
CA ASN A 156 -5.77 14.77 24.78
C ASN A 156 -6.85 15.86 24.58
N PRO A 157 -8.02 15.76 25.23
CA PRO A 157 -9.15 16.64 24.95
C PRO A 157 -8.91 18.12 25.29
N VAL A 158 -8.07 18.39 26.27
CA VAL A 158 -7.85 19.79 26.74
C VAL A 158 -7.17 20.64 25.66
N PRO A 159 -5.97 20.26 25.11
CA PRO A 159 -5.36 21.05 24.05
C PRO A 159 -6.19 21.08 22.76
N MET A 160 -6.94 20.01 22.47
CA MET A 160 -7.88 20.01 21.33
C MET A 160 -8.99 21.07 21.50
N MET A 161 -9.59 21.14 22.68
CA MET A 161 -10.62 22.12 23.00
C MET A 161 -10.08 23.56 22.95
N GLU A 162 -8.91 23.81 23.53
CA GLU A 162 -8.26 25.12 23.52
C GLU A 162 -7.96 25.59 22.10
N ALA A 163 -7.43 24.69 21.25
CA ALA A 163 -7.17 24.99 19.84
C ALA A 163 -8.45 25.33 19.07
N ALA A 164 -9.53 24.57 19.30
CA ALA A 164 -10.82 24.82 18.67
C ALA A 164 -11.41 26.18 19.05
N ILE A 165 -11.33 26.54 20.33
CA ILE A 165 -11.81 27.86 20.85
C ILE A 165 -10.97 28.99 20.26
N ASN A 166 -9.64 28.86 20.32
CA ASN A 166 -8.73 29.90 19.85
C ASN A 166 -8.76 30.07 18.32
N GLY A 167 -9.10 29.01 17.59
CA GLY A 167 -9.24 29.02 16.13
C GLY A 167 -10.56 29.62 15.64
N ASN A 168 -11.46 30.06 16.54
CA ASN A 168 -12.79 30.57 16.18
C ASN A 168 -13.55 29.64 15.20
N SER A 169 -13.41 28.34 15.36
CA SER A 169 -14.06 27.36 14.51
C SER A 169 -15.59 27.43 14.52
N ASN A 170 -16.19 28.11 15.53
CA ASN A 170 -17.62 28.34 15.66
C ASN A 170 -18.07 29.70 15.08
N ALA A 171 -17.20 30.44 14.43
CA ALA A 171 -17.54 31.79 13.90
C ALA A 171 -18.57 31.77 12.76
N ILE A 172 -18.85 30.57 12.18
CA ILE A 172 -19.86 30.39 11.13
C ILE A 172 -21.27 30.26 11.74
N ASP A 173 -21.39 29.94 13.04
CA ASP A 173 -22.67 29.74 13.73
C ASP A 173 -23.19 31.04 14.41
N LEU A 174 -22.50 32.16 14.18
CA LEU A 174 -22.86 33.50 14.60
C LEU A 174 -23.32 34.37 13.43
#